data_924e972290dd27d976684fbab415576d
#
_entry.id   924e972290dd27d976684fbab415576d
#
_cell.length_a   1.000
_cell.length_b   1.000
_cell.length_c   1.000
_cell.angle_alpha   90.00
_cell.angle_beta   90.00
_cell.angle_gamma   90.00
#
_symmetry.space_group_name_H-M   'P 1'
#
loop_
_entity.id
_entity.type
_entity.pdbx_description
1 polymer ?
#
loop_
_entity_poly.entity_id
_entity_poly.type
_entity_poly.pdbx_seq_one_letter_code
_entity_poly.pdbx_strand_id
1 'polypeptide(L)'
;MSGIDSSAPPSPDSALLVNFSVHSLPSTKDAALRRTERGRWLMIAVLLVCAAPVVASYFTYFVLRPQARTNYSELIVPTRPLPASLPLADLAERRVAPDALRGQWLVVVVAGGACDAQCERHLWLQRQLHEALGAEKDRVDKLWLVDDGIAPRRETLAAIAATADARGVFAPTTVLRTDRAALGQWLAPAPGQALEDHLYLVDPRGDWMMRVPVDADAARLKRDIDKLLRASAGWDRAGR
;
A
#
# COMPACT_ATOMS: atom_id res chain seq x y z
N MET A 1 -58.45 -52.79 -93.41
CA MET A 1 -57.61 -53.91 -93.07
C MET A 1 -56.73 -53.39 -91.91
N SER A 2 -57.09 -53.61 -90.85
CA SER A 2 -57.02 -54.63 -89.83
C SER A 2 -55.81 -54.47 -88.91
N GLY A 3 -56.06 -54.42 -87.73
CA GLY A 3 -55.07 -54.65 -86.68
C GLY A 3 -55.35 -53.86 -85.42
N ILE A 4 -56.28 -54.41 -84.64
CA ILE A 4 -56.54 -53.91 -83.28
C ILE A 4 -55.50 -54.55 -82.36
N ASP A 5 -54.65 -53.79 -81.83
CA ASP A 5 -53.70 -54.21 -80.76
C ASP A 5 -54.27 -53.85 -79.38
N SER A 6 -54.62 -54.92 -78.69
CA SER A 6 -55.13 -54.87 -77.35
C SER A 6 -53.97 -54.76 -76.35
N SER A 7 -53.75 -53.58 -75.84
CA SER A 7 -52.81 -53.41 -74.74
C SER A 7 -53.52 -53.61 -73.41
N ALA A 8 -53.13 -54.69 -72.75
CA ALA A 8 -53.54 -55.02 -71.40
C ALA A 8 -52.96 -53.99 -70.41
N PRO A 9 -53.67 -53.65 -69.33
CA PRO A 9 -53.10 -52.71 -68.29
C PRO A 9 -52.02 -53.41 -67.45
N PRO A 10 -51.02 -52.72 -67.06
CA PRO A 10 -50.01 -53.30 -66.20
C PRO A 10 -50.59 -53.64 -64.83
N SER A 11 -50.25 -54.79 -64.35
CA SER A 11 -50.58 -55.28 -63.01
C SER A 11 -50.06 -54.42 -61.91
N PRO A 12 -50.84 -54.19 -60.85
CA PRO A 12 -50.42 -53.28 -59.72
C PRO A 12 -49.62 -54.05 -58.66
N ASP A 13 -48.42 -54.56 -58.98
CA ASP A 13 -47.68 -55.35 -58.02
C ASP A 13 -46.18 -54.98 -58.09
N SER A 14 -45.88 -53.68 -58.07
CA SER A 14 -44.58 -53.22 -57.78
C SER A 14 -44.65 -52.08 -56.77
N ALA A 15 -45.35 -52.37 -55.67
CA ALA A 15 -45.19 -51.54 -54.47
C ALA A 15 -43.77 -51.71 -53.96
N LEU A 16 -42.94 -50.70 -54.18
CA LEU A 16 -41.68 -50.54 -53.49
C LEU A 16 -42.02 -50.56 -51.99
N LEU A 17 -41.86 -51.73 -51.37
CA LEU A 17 -41.85 -51.84 -49.91
C LEU A 17 -40.62 -51.11 -49.36
N VAL A 18 -40.79 -49.84 -49.08
CA VAL A 18 -39.83 -49.10 -48.31
C VAL A 18 -39.88 -49.68 -46.90
N ASN A 19 -38.91 -50.50 -46.57
CA ASN A 19 -38.77 -51.13 -45.27
C ASN A 19 -38.26 -50.09 -44.29
N PHE A 20 -39.13 -49.38 -43.58
CA PHE A 20 -38.70 -48.47 -42.49
C PHE A 20 -38.32 -49.33 -41.27
N SER A 21 -37.08 -49.55 -41.03
CA SER A 21 -36.61 -50.08 -39.77
C SER A 21 -36.75 -48.99 -38.72
N VAL A 22 -37.78 -49.06 -37.94
CA VAL A 22 -37.93 -48.18 -36.71
C VAL A 22 -36.91 -48.69 -35.70
N HIS A 23 -35.75 -48.00 -35.62
CA HIS A 23 -34.90 -48.21 -34.48
C HIS A 23 -35.65 -47.80 -33.23
N SER A 24 -35.84 -48.73 -32.31
CA SER A 24 -36.45 -48.45 -31.01
C SER A 24 -35.60 -47.38 -30.31
N LEU A 25 -36.12 -46.17 -30.18
CA LEU A 25 -35.52 -45.15 -29.39
C LEU A 25 -35.35 -45.67 -27.95
N PRO A 26 -34.14 -45.52 -27.36
CA PRO A 26 -33.96 -45.88 -25.94
C PRO A 26 -35.03 -45.19 -25.11
N SER A 27 -35.56 -45.89 -24.13
CA SER A 27 -36.69 -45.40 -23.34
C SER A 27 -36.34 -44.02 -22.78
N THR A 28 -37.20 -43.03 -23.04
CA THR A 28 -36.99 -41.62 -22.64
C THR A 28 -36.80 -41.48 -21.12
N LYS A 29 -37.24 -42.45 -20.34
CA LYS A 29 -37.10 -42.47 -18.87
C LYS A 29 -35.66 -42.70 -18.41
N ASP A 30 -34.95 -43.68 -19.00
CA ASP A 30 -33.55 -43.96 -18.59
C ASP A 30 -32.58 -42.92 -19.11
N ALA A 31 -32.81 -42.35 -20.28
CA ALA A 31 -32.07 -41.24 -20.82
C ALA A 31 -32.30 -39.95 -20.03
N ALA A 32 -33.50 -39.72 -19.56
CA ALA A 32 -33.86 -38.54 -18.75
C ALA A 32 -33.22 -38.61 -17.34
N LEU A 33 -33.22 -39.78 -16.69
CA LEU A 33 -32.61 -39.97 -15.38
C LEU A 33 -31.09 -39.76 -15.41
N ARG A 34 -30.42 -40.38 -16.37
CA ARG A 34 -28.94 -40.18 -16.54
C ARG A 34 -28.56 -38.75 -16.93
N ARG A 35 -29.42 -38.09 -17.70
CA ARG A 35 -29.24 -36.69 -18.09
C ARG A 35 -29.42 -35.74 -16.92
N THR A 36 -30.35 -36.02 -16.00
CA THR A 36 -30.55 -35.21 -14.79
C THR A 36 -29.43 -35.36 -13.77
N GLU A 37 -28.91 -36.57 -13.56
CA GLU A 37 -27.76 -36.77 -12.68
C GLU A 37 -26.51 -36.05 -13.20
N ARG A 38 -26.20 -36.23 -14.47
CA ARG A 38 -25.07 -35.57 -15.12
C ARG A 38 -25.24 -34.02 -15.13
N GLY A 39 -26.49 -33.57 -15.34
CA GLY A 39 -26.82 -32.14 -15.29
C GLY A 39 -26.63 -31.54 -13.88
N ARG A 40 -27.03 -32.29 -12.83
CA ARG A 40 -26.82 -31.87 -11.44
C ARG A 40 -25.34 -31.78 -11.09
N TRP A 41 -24.54 -32.77 -11.47
CA TRP A 41 -23.10 -32.72 -11.24
C TRP A 41 -22.42 -31.59 -12.02
N LEU A 42 -22.83 -31.32 -13.25
CA LEU A 42 -22.33 -30.21 -14.04
C LEU A 42 -22.69 -28.86 -13.40
N MET A 43 -23.94 -28.73 -12.92
CA MET A 43 -24.40 -27.52 -12.23
C MET A 43 -23.61 -27.28 -10.93
N ILE A 44 -23.34 -28.33 -10.14
CA ILE A 44 -22.50 -28.24 -8.93
C ILE A 44 -21.07 -27.87 -9.29
N ALA A 45 -20.52 -28.48 -10.35
CA ALA A 45 -19.16 -28.14 -10.80
C ALA A 45 -19.03 -26.67 -11.23
N VAL A 46 -20.00 -26.17 -11.99
CA VAL A 46 -20.04 -24.74 -12.39
C VAL A 46 -20.15 -23.84 -11.15
N LEU A 47 -21.04 -24.19 -10.21
CA LEU A 47 -21.23 -23.43 -8.97
C LEU A 47 -19.94 -23.41 -8.13
N LEU A 48 -19.24 -24.54 -8.02
CA LEU A 48 -17.97 -24.61 -7.31
C LEU A 48 -16.88 -23.77 -8.00
N VAL A 49 -16.79 -23.81 -9.32
CA VAL A 49 -15.81 -22.99 -10.07
C VAL A 49 -16.13 -21.50 -9.90
N CYS A 50 -17.40 -21.10 -9.93
CA CYS A 50 -17.82 -19.72 -9.72
C CYS A 50 -17.61 -19.27 -8.26
N ALA A 51 -17.84 -20.17 -7.29
CA ALA A 51 -17.66 -19.86 -5.87
C ALA A 51 -16.19 -19.88 -5.43
N ALA A 52 -15.33 -20.67 -6.11
CA ALA A 52 -13.95 -20.87 -5.74
C ALA A 52 -13.15 -19.56 -5.55
N PRO A 53 -13.21 -18.56 -6.45
CA PRO A 53 -12.45 -17.32 -6.25
C PRO A 53 -12.95 -16.52 -5.05
N VAL A 54 -14.24 -16.54 -4.77
CA VAL A 54 -14.83 -15.86 -3.60
C VAL A 54 -14.36 -16.55 -2.32
N VAL A 55 -14.49 -17.88 -2.26
CA VAL A 55 -14.04 -18.68 -1.11
C VAL A 55 -12.53 -18.55 -0.91
N ALA A 56 -11.75 -18.62 -1.98
CA ALA A 56 -10.30 -18.43 -1.91
C ALA A 56 -9.91 -17.03 -1.40
N SER A 57 -10.62 -15.99 -1.84
CA SER A 57 -10.43 -14.62 -1.37
C SER A 57 -10.71 -14.48 0.13
N TYR A 58 -11.87 -15.00 0.58
CA TYR A 58 -12.22 -15.02 2.00
C TYR A 58 -11.23 -15.83 2.83
N PHE A 59 -10.85 -17.01 2.36
CA PHE A 59 -9.87 -17.85 3.03
C PHE A 59 -8.52 -17.15 3.16
N THR A 60 -8.03 -16.53 2.08
CA THR A 60 -6.78 -15.78 2.08
C THR A 60 -6.85 -14.59 3.04
N TYR A 61 -7.96 -13.87 3.03
CA TYR A 61 -8.13 -12.69 3.88
C TYR A 61 -8.23 -13.02 5.37
N PHE A 62 -9.03 -14.03 5.74
CA PHE A 62 -9.31 -14.33 7.14
C PHE A 62 -8.37 -15.37 7.78
N VAL A 63 -7.90 -16.36 7.00
CA VAL A 63 -7.09 -17.47 7.52
C VAL A 63 -5.60 -17.21 7.29
N LEU A 64 -5.20 -16.95 6.06
CA LEU A 64 -3.78 -16.74 5.76
C LEU A 64 -3.30 -15.38 6.23
N ARG A 65 -4.18 -14.36 6.29
CA ARG A 65 -3.84 -12.98 6.70
C ARG A 65 -2.43 -12.64 6.24
N PRO A 66 -2.19 -12.46 4.94
CA PRO A 66 -0.84 -12.26 4.44
C PRO A 66 -0.21 -11.07 5.19
N GLN A 67 0.66 -11.39 6.12
CA GLN A 67 1.47 -10.42 6.89
C GLN A 67 2.59 -9.85 6.01
N ALA A 68 2.48 -10.02 4.70
CA ALA A 68 3.43 -9.46 3.75
C ALA A 68 3.36 -7.93 3.86
N ARG A 69 4.13 -7.39 4.81
CA ARG A 69 4.37 -5.96 4.91
C ARG A 69 5.05 -5.55 3.60
N THR A 70 4.31 -4.89 2.74
CA THR A 70 4.84 -4.34 1.48
C THR A 70 5.70 -3.11 1.72
N ASN A 71 5.74 -2.63 2.97
CA ASN A 71 6.52 -1.49 3.40
C ASN A 71 7.82 -1.97 4.07
N TYR A 72 8.91 -1.29 3.75
CA TYR A 72 10.20 -1.51 4.38
C TYR A 72 10.20 -0.99 5.83
N SER A 73 9.60 0.18 6.04
CA SER A 73 9.43 0.79 7.35
C SER A 73 8.26 0.17 8.10
N GLU A 74 8.35 0.14 9.43
CA GLU A 74 7.30 -0.39 10.28
C GLU A 74 6.14 0.59 10.38
N LEU A 75 4.94 0.14 9.97
CA LEU A 75 3.72 0.91 10.12
C LEU A 75 3.22 0.85 11.55
N ILE A 76 2.89 1.97 12.13
CA ILE A 76 2.35 2.10 13.49
C ILE A 76 0.82 2.03 13.44
N VAL A 77 0.27 1.01 14.06
CA VAL A 77 -1.19 0.80 14.12
C VAL A 77 -1.61 0.51 15.56
N PRO A 78 -2.48 1.33 16.15
CA PRO A 78 -3.01 2.59 15.63
C PRO A 78 -1.96 3.70 15.55
N THR A 79 -2.14 4.67 14.66
CA THR A 79 -1.30 5.87 14.57
C THR A 79 -1.40 6.67 15.86
N ARG A 80 -0.34 7.41 16.21
CA ARG A 80 -0.32 8.25 17.41
C ARG A 80 -0.34 9.72 17.04
N PRO A 81 -1.38 10.47 17.45
CA PRO A 81 -1.47 11.90 17.14
C PRO A 81 -0.43 12.71 17.91
N LEU A 82 0.06 13.77 17.27
CA LEU A 82 0.93 14.77 17.89
C LEU A 82 0.21 15.41 19.10
N PRO A 83 0.77 15.27 20.33
CA PRO A 83 0.16 15.87 21.50
C PRO A 83 0.15 17.39 21.40
N ALA A 84 -1.01 18.01 21.63
CA ALA A 84 -1.13 19.48 21.67
C ALA A 84 -0.32 20.11 22.82
N SER A 85 0.01 19.32 23.84
CA SER A 85 0.81 19.74 24.99
C SER A 85 2.32 19.55 24.81
N LEU A 86 2.79 19.02 23.66
CA LEU A 86 4.22 18.77 23.45
C LEU A 86 5.01 20.10 23.55
N PRO A 87 5.93 20.24 24.50
CA PRO A 87 6.70 21.46 24.65
C PRO A 87 7.75 21.54 23.52
N LEU A 88 7.55 22.47 22.61
CA LEU A 88 8.48 22.73 21.51
C LEU A 88 9.03 24.15 21.65
N ALA A 89 10.34 24.31 21.44
CA ALA A 89 11.01 25.60 21.36
C ALA A 89 11.97 25.63 20.18
N ASP A 90 12.14 26.78 19.56
CA ASP A 90 13.19 26.98 18.57
C ASP A 90 14.57 27.17 19.23
N LEU A 91 15.61 27.34 18.41
CA LEU A 91 16.96 27.56 18.91
C LEU A 91 17.15 28.90 19.67
N ALA A 92 16.19 29.81 19.55
CA ALA A 92 16.14 31.07 20.28
C ALA A 92 15.24 31.00 21.54
N GLU A 93 14.92 29.78 22.01
CA GLU A 93 14.05 29.49 23.16
C GLU A 93 12.59 30.02 23.02
N ARG A 94 12.18 30.37 21.80
CA ARG A 94 10.82 30.81 21.57
C ARG A 94 9.92 29.59 21.44
N ARG A 95 8.78 29.61 22.13
CA ARG A 95 7.81 28.53 22.04
C ARG A 95 7.26 28.40 20.63
N VAL A 96 7.19 27.14 20.14
CA VAL A 96 6.57 26.75 18.88
C VAL A 96 5.33 25.92 19.20
N ALA A 97 4.18 26.30 18.63
CA ALA A 97 2.98 25.51 18.80
C ALA A 97 3.11 24.19 18.04
N PRO A 98 2.73 23.02 18.61
CA PRO A 98 2.77 21.74 17.90
C PRO A 98 1.98 21.77 16.59
N ASP A 99 0.88 22.51 16.52
CA ASP A 99 0.10 22.70 15.29
C ASP A 99 0.90 23.32 14.15
N ALA A 100 1.99 24.01 14.44
CA ALA A 100 2.92 24.53 13.43
C ALA A 100 3.63 23.42 12.64
N LEU A 101 3.67 22.21 13.13
CA LEU A 101 4.24 21.03 12.45
C LEU A 101 3.24 20.33 11.53
N ARG A 102 1.97 20.75 11.50
CA ARG A 102 0.94 20.14 10.66
C ARG A 102 0.91 20.74 9.26
N GLY A 103 0.41 19.98 8.32
CA GLY A 103 0.18 20.41 6.94
C GLY A 103 1.21 19.88 5.95
N GLN A 104 2.32 19.30 6.42
CA GLN A 104 3.33 18.64 5.60
C GLN A 104 3.68 17.26 6.17
N TRP A 105 4.17 16.40 5.33
CA TRP A 105 4.83 15.18 5.78
C TRP A 105 6.12 15.53 6.49
N LEU A 106 6.41 14.88 7.62
CA LEU A 106 7.64 15.14 8.36
C LEU A 106 8.50 13.87 8.38
N VAL A 107 9.77 14.04 8.04
CA VAL A 107 10.83 13.07 8.37
C VAL A 107 11.52 13.58 9.61
N VAL A 108 11.35 12.87 10.72
CA VAL A 108 11.80 13.32 12.05
C VAL A 108 13.03 12.54 12.47
N VAL A 109 14.08 13.26 12.87
CA VAL A 109 15.26 12.76 13.58
C VAL A 109 15.12 13.17 15.04
N VAL A 110 15.35 12.25 15.97
CA VAL A 110 15.44 12.51 17.39
C VAL A 110 16.89 12.28 17.80
N ALA A 111 17.53 13.28 18.36
CA ALA A 111 18.90 13.14 18.85
C ALA A 111 19.29 14.32 19.76
N GLY A 112 20.24 14.11 20.66
CA GLY A 112 20.82 15.18 21.47
C GLY A 112 21.55 16.23 20.65
N GLY A 113 21.74 17.42 21.22
CA GLY A 113 22.42 18.55 20.56
C GLY A 113 23.89 18.30 20.23
N ALA A 114 24.56 17.41 20.97
CA ALA A 114 25.93 17.01 20.68
C ALA A 114 26.05 16.27 19.33
N CYS A 115 24.98 15.68 18.84
CA CYS A 115 24.85 14.98 17.57
C CYS A 115 26.04 14.05 17.29
N ASP A 116 25.95 12.83 17.77
CA ASP A 116 26.95 11.79 17.56
C ASP A 116 26.97 11.27 16.10
N ALA A 117 27.80 10.29 15.82
CA ALA A 117 27.94 9.71 14.49
C ALA A 117 26.62 9.10 13.95
N GLN A 118 25.73 8.62 14.83
CA GLN A 118 24.43 8.11 14.43
C GLN A 118 23.47 9.23 14.05
N CYS A 119 23.41 10.28 14.86
CA CYS A 119 22.66 11.50 14.54
C CYS A 119 23.10 12.09 13.20
N GLU A 120 24.42 12.20 12.96
CA GLU A 120 24.95 12.72 11.69
C GLU A 120 24.52 11.86 10.50
N ARG A 121 24.55 10.52 10.64
CA ARG A 121 24.04 9.61 9.60
C ARG A 121 22.55 9.81 9.34
N HIS A 122 21.73 9.97 10.39
CA HIS A 122 20.28 10.18 10.25
C HIS A 122 19.97 11.52 9.59
N LEU A 123 20.65 12.60 9.96
CA LEU A 123 20.49 13.91 9.31
C LEU A 123 20.94 13.88 7.85
N TRP A 124 22.03 13.17 7.56
CA TRP A 124 22.48 12.96 6.19
C TRP A 124 21.45 12.15 5.37
N LEU A 125 20.94 11.03 5.93
CA LEU A 125 19.92 10.21 5.29
C LEU A 125 18.63 10.99 5.04
N GLN A 126 18.16 11.77 6.03
CA GLN A 126 17.01 12.65 5.92
C GLN A 126 17.16 13.63 4.75
N ARG A 127 18.35 14.22 4.59
CA ARG A 127 18.68 15.12 3.49
C ARG A 127 18.69 14.39 2.15
N GLN A 128 19.39 13.25 2.05
CA GLN A 128 19.45 12.45 0.82
C GLN A 128 18.08 12.01 0.37
N LEU A 129 17.25 11.58 1.32
CA LEU A 129 15.87 11.18 1.06
C LEU A 129 15.06 12.34 0.49
N HIS A 130 15.11 13.50 1.13
CA HIS A 130 14.41 14.70 0.69
C HIS A 130 14.80 15.09 -0.75
N GLU A 131 16.09 15.13 -1.07
CA GLU A 131 16.56 15.44 -2.42
C GLU A 131 16.14 14.38 -3.44
N ALA A 132 16.13 13.10 -3.05
CA ALA A 132 15.72 12.01 -3.92
C ALA A 132 14.22 12.01 -4.27
N LEU A 133 13.37 12.75 -3.55
CA LEU A 133 11.94 12.90 -3.85
C LEU A 133 11.67 13.80 -5.05
N GLY A 134 12.66 14.59 -5.49
CA GLY A 134 12.54 15.42 -6.69
C GLY A 134 11.38 16.42 -6.62
N ALA A 135 10.39 16.29 -7.48
CA ALA A 135 9.24 17.20 -7.53
C ALA A 135 8.33 17.14 -6.29
N GLU A 136 8.34 16.01 -5.59
CA GLU A 136 7.50 15.79 -4.40
C GLU A 136 8.16 16.30 -3.10
N LYS A 137 9.41 16.79 -3.16
CA LYS A 137 10.17 17.21 -1.97
C LYS A 137 9.48 18.33 -1.19
N ASP A 138 8.76 19.23 -1.88
CA ASP A 138 8.07 20.37 -1.26
C ASP A 138 6.85 19.94 -0.40
N ARG A 139 6.52 18.65 -0.39
CA ARG A 139 5.49 18.04 0.44
C ARG A 139 6.03 17.40 1.72
N VAL A 140 7.36 17.37 1.87
CA VAL A 140 8.05 16.67 2.96
C VAL A 140 9.02 17.61 3.64
N ASP A 141 8.77 17.91 4.90
CA ASP A 141 9.66 18.72 5.73
C ASP A 141 10.64 17.84 6.52
N LYS A 142 11.80 18.41 6.79
CA LYS A 142 12.85 17.81 7.60
C LYS A 142 12.81 18.40 9.00
N LEU A 143 12.71 17.55 10.04
CA LEU A 143 12.64 17.96 11.42
C LEU A 143 13.71 17.25 12.24
N TRP A 144 14.47 18.00 13.02
CA TRP A 144 15.35 17.47 14.06
C TRP A 144 14.83 17.93 15.43
N LEU A 145 14.46 16.96 16.26
CA LEU A 145 14.05 17.18 17.65
C LEU A 145 15.23 16.92 18.57
N VAL A 146 15.69 17.99 19.23
CA VAL A 146 16.76 17.95 20.23
C VAL A 146 16.13 17.73 21.60
N ASP A 147 16.46 16.61 22.25
CA ASP A 147 15.76 16.10 23.42
C ASP A 147 16.59 16.10 24.73
N ASP A 148 17.82 16.65 24.71
CA ASP A 148 18.75 16.62 25.84
C ASP A 148 19.05 17.99 26.45
N GLY A 149 18.46 19.05 25.96
CA GLY A 149 18.74 20.41 26.43
C GLY A 149 20.11 20.97 26.00
N ILE A 150 20.98 20.19 25.32
CA ILE A 150 22.28 20.65 24.81
C ILE A 150 22.06 21.45 23.54
N ALA A 151 22.78 22.57 23.40
CA ALA A 151 22.72 23.35 22.16
C ALA A 151 23.40 22.60 21.01
N PRO A 152 22.74 22.51 19.82
CA PRO A 152 23.33 21.90 18.65
C PRO A 152 24.69 22.53 18.27
N ARG A 153 25.63 21.68 17.84
CA ARG A 153 26.95 22.15 17.38
C ARG A 153 26.80 23.02 16.12
N ARG A 154 27.61 24.09 16.04
CA ARG A 154 27.56 25.00 14.89
C ARG A 154 27.90 24.32 13.57
N GLU A 155 28.82 23.36 13.58
CA GLU A 155 29.23 22.57 12.42
C GLU A 155 28.05 21.75 11.91
N THR A 156 27.28 21.08 12.81
CA THR A 156 26.11 20.31 12.46
C THR A 156 25.02 21.22 11.90
N LEU A 157 24.75 22.37 12.53
CA LEU A 157 23.80 23.35 12.03
C LEU A 157 24.18 23.87 10.64
N ALA A 158 25.47 24.15 10.40
CA ALA A 158 25.95 24.56 9.08
C ALA A 158 25.78 23.46 8.02
N ALA A 159 25.95 22.16 8.39
CA ALA A 159 25.82 21.04 7.49
C ALA A 159 24.34 20.79 7.06
N ILE A 160 23.38 21.10 7.95
CA ILE A 160 21.94 20.94 7.68
C ILE A 160 21.27 22.24 7.22
N ALA A 161 21.98 23.36 7.31
CA ALA A 161 21.52 24.61 6.74
C ALA A 161 21.30 24.45 5.23
N ALA A 162 20.40 25.24 4.71
CA ALA A 162 20.06 25.22 3.29
C ALA A 162 21.31 25.39 2.41
N THR A 163 21.59 24.39 1.58
CA THR A 163 22.51 24.52 0.46
C THR A 163 21.69 24.73 -0.80
N ALA A 164 21.99 25.78 -1.56
CA ALA A 164 21.21 26.12 -2.76
C ALA A 164 21.27 24.99 -3.81
N ASP A 165 20.10 24.58 -4.31
CA ASP A 165 20.00 23.78 -5.54
C ASP A 165 20.13 24.70 -6.77
N ALA A 166 20.11 24.13 -7.96
CA ALA A 166 20.13 24.90 -9.22
C ALA A 166 18.94 25.86 -9.38
N ARG A 167 17.93 25.79 -8.49
CA ARG A 167 16.76 26.68 -8.44
C ARG A 167 16.82 27.69 -7.29
N GLY A 168 17.86 27.63 -6.46
CA GLY A 168 18.14 28.60 -5.40
C GLY A 168 17.29 28.48 -4.13
N VAL A 169 16.48 27.41 -3.98
CA VAL A 169 15.62 27.24 -2.80
C VAL A 169 15.78 25.85 -2.20
N PHE A 170 16.35 25.78 -0.99
CA PHE A 170 16.27 24.58 -0.13
C PHE A 170 15.42 24.90 1.09
N ALA A 171 14.51 24.01 1.42
CA ALA A 171 13.94 24.00 2.76
C ALA A 171 15.02 23.57 3.76
N PRO A 172 15.40 24.40 4.74
CA PRO A 172 16.33 24.01 5.78
C PRO A 172 15.71 22.90 6.64
N THR A 173 16.55 22.12 7.33
CA THR A 173 16.04 21.24 8.39
C THR A 173 15.57 22.13 9.55
N THR A 174 14.31 22.01 9.93
CA THR A 174 13.78 22.66 11.13
C THR A 174 14.37 21.98 12.36
N VAL A 175 14.95 22.76 13.26
CA VAL A 175 15.51 22.25 14.52
C VAL A 175 14.69 22.80 15.68
N LEU A 176 14.09 21.90 16.45
CA LEU A 176 13.31 22.25 17.63
C LEU A 176 13.84 21.50 18.85
N ARG A 177 13.75 22.15 20.00
CA ARG A 177 14.04 21.56 21.31
C ARG A 177 12.78 21.07 21.95
N THR A 178 12.86 19.94 22.65
CA THR A 178 11.72 19.34 23.35
C THR A 178 12.21 18.57 24.58
N ASP A 179 11.27 18.21 25.44
CA ASP A 179 11.54 17.32 26.56
C ASP A 179 11.46 15.85 26.14
N ARG A 180 12.48 15.05 26.48
CA ARG A 180 12.55 13.62 26.15
C ARG A 180 11.37 12.83 26.72
N ALA A 181 10.93 13.13 27.95
CA ALA A 181 9.82 12.43 28.57
C ALA A 181 8.48 12.73 27.85
N ALA A 182 8.28 13.99 27.45
CA ALA A 182 7.12 14.39 26.67
C ALA A 182 7.14 13.76 25.27
N LEU A 183 8.32 13.70 24.64
CA LEU A 183 8.51 13.09 23.32
C LEU A 183 8.16 11.58 23.34
N GLY A 184 8.52 10.86 24.41
CA GLY A 184 8.22 9.44 24.61
C GLY A 184 6.71 9.12 24.70
N GLN A 185 5.86 10.13 24.95
CA GLN A 185 4.40 9.94 24.89
C GLN A 185 3.87 9.87 23.46
N TRP A 186 4.58 10.47 22.52
CA TRP A 186 4.22 10.50 21.11
C TRP A 186 4.97 9.45 20.28
N LEU A 187 6.29 9.48 20.31
CA LEU A 187 7.16 8.56 19.58
C LEU A 187 7.61 7.41 20.50
N ALA A 188 7.81 6.23 19.93
CA ALA A 188 8.36 5.09 20.65
C ALA A 188 9.39 4.34 19.80
N PRO A 189 10.52 3.93 20.40
CA PRO A 189 11.49 3.07 19.73
C PRO A 189 10.96 1.64 19.59
N ALA A 190 11.66 0.80 18.84
CA ALA A 190 11.42 -0.63 18.86
C ALA A 190 11.87 -1.24 20.19
N PRO A 191 11.36 -2.40 20.57
CA PRO A 191 11.76 -3.06 21.80
C PRO A 191 13.29 -3.24 21.89
N GLY A 192 13.87 -2.77 22.99
CA GLY A 192 15.32 -2.84 23.22
C GLY A 192 16.16 -1.80 22.50
N GLN A 193 15.54 -0.81 21.87
CA GLN A 193 16.19 0.29 21.16
C GLN A 193 15.84 1.65 21.77
N ALA A 194 16.58 2.69 21.39
CA ALA A 194 16.36 4.05 21.85
C ALA A 194 15.65 4.90 20.79
N LEU A 195 15.13 6.08 21.18
CA LEU A 195 14.44 6.99 20.25
C LEU A 195 15.36 7.46 19.13
N GLU A 196 16.61 7.70 19.44
CA GLU A 196 17.65 8.13 18.53
C GLU A 196 18.05 7.08 17.48
N ASP A 197 17.67 5.81 17.69
CA ASP A 197 18.01 4.73 16.74
C ASP A 197 17.18 4.77 15.47
N HIS A 198 16.11 5.58 15.43
CA HIS A 198 15.14 5.57 14.36
C HIS A 198 14.94 6.94 13.73
N LEU A 199 14.52 6.93 12.43
CA LEU A 199 13.78 8.03 11.87
C LEU A 199 12.28 7.75 11.99
N TYR A 200 11.50 8.80 12.12
CA TYR A 200 10.05 8.72 12.28
C TYR A 200 9.38 9.47 11.13
N LEU A 201 8.33 8.86 10.57
CA LEU A 201 7.47 9.51 9.58
C LEU A 201 6.17 9.93 10.24
N VAL A 202 5.85 11.22 10.07
CA VAL A 202 4.64 11.84 10.58
C VAL A 202 3.85 12.40 9.41
N ASP A 203 2.54 12.18 9.41
CA ASP A 203 1.65 12.63 8.35
C ASP A 203 1.29 14.12 8.48
N PRO A 204 0.65 14.74 7.47
CA PRO A 204 0.23 16.13 7.51
C PRO A 204 -0.78 16.49 8.61
N ARG A 205 -1.42 15.50 9.23
CA ARG A 205 -2.31 15.70 10.39
C ARG A 205 -1.55 15.75 11.70
N GLY A 206 -0.27 15.34 11.67
CA GLY A 206 0.57 15.22 12.84
C GLY A 206 0.57 13.81 13.46
N ASP A 207 0.02 12.81 12.77
CA ASP A 207 0.00 11.46 13.28
C ASP A 207 1.32 10.75 12.96
N TRP A 208 1.97 10.19 13.98
CA TRP A 208 3.11 9.31 13.76
C TRP A 208 2.64 7.99 13.13
N MET A 209 3.05 7.77 11.89
CA MET A 209 2.59 6.65 11.07
C MET A 209 3.60 5.53 10.91
N MET A 210 4.89 5.87 10.79
CA MET A 210 5.91 4.87 10.48
C MET A 210 7.18 5.10 11.29
N ARG A 211 7.83 3.98 11.62
CA ARG A 211 9.17 3.94 12.21
C ARG A 211 10.12 3.27 11.23
N VAL A 212 11.24 3.93 10.95
CA VAL A 212 12.27 3.44 10.04
C VAL A 212 13.19 2.50 10.82
N PRO A 213 13.61 1.36 10.25
CA PRO A 213 14.60 0.47 10.87
C PRO A 213 15.93 1.18 11.16
N VAL A 214 16.69 0.70 12.14
CA VAL A 214 18.00 1.27 12.54
C VAL A 214 18.98 1.33 11.37
N ASP A 215 19.05 0.23 10.59
CA ASP A 215 19.90 0.16 9.39
C ASP A 215 19.11 0.59 8.15
N ALA A 216 18.77 1.87 8.10
CA ALA A 216 17.91 2.39 7.06
C ALA A 216 18.56 2.39 5.67
N ASP A 217 17.94 1.69 4.72
CA ASP A 217 18.25 1.75 3.30
C ASP A 217 17.50 2.91 2.63
N ALA A 218 18.23 3.91 2.11
CA ALA A 218 17.66 5.11 1.51
C ALA A 218 16.72 4.81 0.35
N ALA A 219 17.06 3.82 -0.51
CA ALA A 219 16.26 3.49 -1.69
C ALA A 219 14.96 2.77 -1.31
N ARG A 220 14.98 1.94 -0.27
CA ARG A 220 13.79 1.28 0.25
C ARG A 220 12.88 2.27 0.96
N LEU A 221 13.46 3.16 1.78
CA LEU A 221 12.73 4.21 2.48
C LEU A 221 12.06 5.19 1.49
N LYS A 222 12.80 5.60 0.44
CA LYS A 222 12.24 6.42 -0.64
C LYS A 222 10.99 5.76 -1.26
N ARG A 223 11.04 4.46 -1.56
CA ARG A 223 9.89 3.75 -2.14
C ARG A 223 8.67 3.76 -1.22
N ASP A 224 8.87 3.66 0.09
CA ASP A 224 7.78 3.75 1.05
C ASP A 224 7.16 5.15 1.05
N ILE A 225 7.99 6.19 1.09
CA ILE A 225 7.51 7.58 1.04
C ILE A 225 6.83 7.90 -0.29
N ASP A 226 7.36 7.45 -1.42
CA ASP A 226 6.72 7.61 -2.74
C ASP A 226 5.30 6.98 -2.76
N LYS A 227 5.10 5.83 -2.09
CA LYS A 227 3.76 5.22 -1.97
C LYS A 227 2.84 6.07 -1.11
N LEU A 228 3.35 6.58 0.03
CA LEU A 228 2.57 7.44 0.93
C LEU A 228 2.16 8.74 0.24
N LEU A 229 3.08 9.41 -0.42
CA LEU A 229 2.81 10.66 -1.15
C LEU A 229 1.77 10.48 -2.26
N ARG A 230 1.83 9.35 -2.99
CA ARG A 230 0.80 9.01 -3.98
C ARG A 230 -0.56 8.73 -3.36
N ALA A 231 -0.59 8.00 -2.25
CA ALA A 231 -1.84 7.67 -1.56
C ALA A 231 -2.48 8.87 -0.86
N SER A 232 -1.68 9.87 -0.49
CA SER A 232 -2.08 11.07 0.25
C SER A 232 -2.21 12.32 -0.62
N ALA A 233 -2.38 12.18 -1.92
CA ALA A 233 -2.56 13.32 -2.80
C ALA A 233 -3.73 14.19 -2.28
N GLY A 234 -3.42 15.44 -1.90
CA GLY A 234 -4.40 16.39 -1.34
C GLY A 234 -4.50 16.42 0.20
N TRP A 235 -3.70 15.67 0.95
CA TRP A 235 -3.66 15.74 2.42
C TRP A 235 -2.76 16.85 2.94
N ASP A 236 -1.74 17.18 2.19
CA ASP A 236 -0.76 18.21 2.47
C ASP A 236 -1.16 19.55 1.87
N ARG A 237 -0.68 20.63 2.47
CA ARG A 237 -0.82 21.98 1.94
C ARG A 237 0.42 22.29 1.11
N ALA A 238 0.25 22.47 -0.20
CA ALA A 238 1.34 22.90 -1.06
C ALA A 238 1.86 24.29 -0.63
N GLY A 239 3.18 24.42 -0.44
CA GLY A 239 3.84 25.70 -0.24
C GLY A 239 3.78 26.25 1.18
N ARG A 240 4.41 25.57 2.10
CA ARG A 240 4.86 26.15 3.38
C ARG A 240 6.18 26.83 3.22
#